data_4a24b6e1e7657e76441835c16978429a
#
_entry.id   4a24b6e1e7657e76441835c16978429a
#
_cell.length_a   1.000
_cell.length_b   1.000
_cell.length_c   1.000
_cell.angle_alpha   90.00
_cell.angle_beta   90.00
_cell.angle_gamma   90.00
#
_symmetry.space_group_name_H-M   'P 1'
#
loop_
_entity.id
_entity.type
_entity.pdbx_description
1 polymer ?
#
loop_
_entity_poly.entity_id
_entity_poly.type
_entity_poly.pdbx_seq_one_letter_code
_entity_poly.pdbx_strand_id
1 'polypeptide(L)'
;MFKFYLDEAGEREILQQMFSGWSGCSVKERALQYGIPLDIARQCEKTDVPCPALADYLAKGYVLYRKELKQALTFHKRYWREHRLETKEKLKNIFGHKIPPYTVRLNLQCDGISNWYGTDISINAFQYLR
;
A
#
# COMPACT_ATOMS: atom_id res chain seq x y z
N MET A 1 15.61 10.43 4.62
CA MET A 1 15.62 9.04 5.09
C MET A 1 14.25 8.42 4.84
N PHE A 2 14.19 7.20 4.34
CA PHE A 2 12.92 6.50 4.16
C PHE A 2 12.62 5.64 5.38
N LYS A 3 11.39 5.74 5.88
CA LYS A 3 10.88 4.88 6.95
C LYS A 3 9.85 3.93 6.35
N PHE A 4 9.92 2.66 6.73
CA PHE A 4 9.04 1.62 6.22
C PHE A 4 8.22 1.03 7.36
N TYR A 5 6.92 0.84 7.14
CA TYR A 5 6.04 0.14 8.08
C TYR A 5 4.85 -0.50 7.38
N LEU A 6 4.30 -1.53 8.01
CA LEU A 6 3.06 -2.17 7.54
C LEU A 6 1.88 -1.30 7.94
N ASP A 7 0.92 -1.10 7.02
CA ASP A 7 -0.19 -0.16 7.23
C ASP A 7 -1.53 -0.77 6.84
N GLU A 8 -2.04 -1.65 7.70
CA GLU A 8 -3.35 -2.27 7.51
C GLU A 8 -4.47 -1.23 7.47
N ALA A 9 -4.46 -0.28 8.41
CA ALA A 9 -5.52 0.74 8.50
C ALA A 9 -5.54 1.64 7.28
N GLY A 10 -4.39 2.09 6.80
CA GLY A 10 -4.28 2.93 5.61
C GLY A 10 -4.70 2.17 4.35
N GLU A 11 -4.36 0.90 4.23
CA GLU A 11 -4.80 0.06 3.12
C GLU A 11 -6.33 -0.07 3.10
N ARG A 12 -6.95 -0.28 4.25
CA ARG A 12 -8.41 -0.34 4.36
C ARG A 12 -9.05 0.96 3.88
N GLU A 13 -8.53 2.10 4.28
CA GLU A 13 -9.05 3.40 3.84
C GLU A 13 -8.94 3.59 2.34
N ILE A 14 -7.80 3.27 1.75
CA ILE A 14 -7.59 3.38 0.30
C ILE A 14 -8.55 2.48 -0.46
N LEU A 15 -8.69 1.22 -0.06
CA LEU A 15 -9.59 0.27 -0.73
C LEU A 15 -11.06 0.71 -0.60
N GLN A 16 -11.45 1.20 0.56
CA GLN A 16 -12.82 1.70 0.74
C GLN A 16 -13.12 2.86 -0.20
N GLN A 17 -12.21 3.81 -0.34
CA GLN A 17 -12.35 4.92 -1.28
C GLN A 17 -12.46 4.43 -2.73
N MET A 18 -11.65 3.44 -3.10
CA MET A 18 -11.70 2.86 -4.45
C MET A 18 -13.06 2.23 -4.76
N PHE A 19 -13.65 1.52 -3.78
CA PHE A 19 -14.93 0.84 -3.96
C PHE A 19 -16.13 1.78 -3.84
N SER A 20 -15.99 2.93 -3.20
CA SER A 20 -17.08 3.91 -3.07
C SER A 20 -17.22 4.84 -4.29
N GLY A 21 -16.55 4.54 -5.39
CA GLY A 21 -16.71 5.26 -6.66
C GLY A 21 -15.72 6.39 -6.91
N TRP A 22 -14.78 6.58 -6.00
CA TRP A 22 -13.79 7.65 -6.14
C TRP A 22 -12.93 7.53 -7.41
N SER A 23 -12.66 6.33 -7.84
CA SER A 23 -11.72 6.09 -8.94
C SER A 23 -12.32 6.20 -10.34
N GLY A 24 -13.64 6.32 -10.47
CA GLY A 24 -14.32 6.30 -11.76
C GLY A 24 -14.35 4.94 -12.47
N CYS A 25 -13.70 3.92 -11.93
CA CYS A 25 -13.74 2.55 -12.45
C CYS A 25 -14.85 1.76 -11.77
N SER A 26 -15.31 0.67 -12.42
CA SER A 26 -16.33 -0.19 -11.82
C SER A 26 -15.77 -0.92 -10.59
N VAL A 27 -16.65 -1.19 -9.63
CA VAL A 27 -16.30 -1.96 -8.43
C VAL A 27 -15.77 -3.34 -8.81
N LYS A 28 -16.37 -3.98 -9.82
CA LYS A 28 -15.93 -5.29 -10.30
C LYS A 28 -14.48 -5.27 -10.80
N GLU A 29 -14.12 -4.25 -11.58
CA GLU A 29 -12.75 -4.10 -12.09
C GLU A 29 -11.75 -3.90 -10.96
N ARG A 30 -12.08 -3.05 -9.99
CA ARG A 30 -11.22 -2.78 -8.84
C ARG A 30 -11.09 -3.99 -7.91
N ALA A 31 -12.19 -4.70 -7.67
CA ALA A 31 -12.15 -5.93 -6.88
C ALA A 31 -11.21 -6.96 -7.51
N LEU A 32 -11.31 -7.15 -8.82
CA LEU A 32 -10.44 -8.06 -9.56
C LEU A 32 -8.98 -7.62 -9.49
N GLN A 33 -8.72 -6.34 -9.68
CA GLN A 33 -7.37 -5.78 -9.66
C GLN A 33 -6.66 -5.99 -8.32
N TYR A 34 -7.38 -5.81 -7.21
CA TYR A 34 -6.80 -5.89 -5.86
C TYR A 34 -6.99 -7.24 -5.19
N GLY A 35 -7.62 -8.20 -5.88
CA GLY A 35 -7.85 -9.52 -5.30
C GLY A 35 -8.84 -9.55 -4.15
N ILE A 36 -9.76 -8.59 -4.09
CA ILE A 36 -10.81 -8.52 -3.07
C ILE A 36 -12.06 -9.24 -3.58
N PRO A 37 -12.69 -10.12 -2.78
CA PRO A 37 -13.94 -10.75 -3.19
C PRO A 37 -15.01 -9.72 -3.57
N LEU A 38 -15.70 -9.95 -4.69
CA LEU A 38 -16.65 -9.00 -5.24
C LEU A 38 -17.79 -8.64 -4.28
N ASP A 39 -18.28 -9.61 -3.52
CA ASP A 39 -19.33 -9.38 -2.53
C ASP A 39 -18.89 -8.42 -1.43
N ILE A 40 -17.65 -8.51 -0.98
CA ILE A 40 -17.07 -7.56 -0.01
C ILE A 40 -16.93 -6.17 -0.62
N ALA A 41 -16.39 -6.08 -1.83
CA ALA A 41 -16.24 -4.82 -2.54
C ALA A 41 -17.59 -4.11 -2.75
N ARG A 42 -18.64 -4.86 -3.09
CA ARG A 42 -19.99 -4.32 -3.26
C ARG A 42 -20.62 -3.79 -1.97
N GLN A 43 -20.28 -4.38 -0.84
CA GLN A 43 -20.71 -3.84 0.45
C GLN A 43 -20.07 -2.48 0.73
N CYS A 44 -18.83 -2.27 0.33
CA CYS A 44 -18.14 -0.98 0.46
C CYS A 44 -18.70 0.09 -0.47
N GLU A 45 -19.22 -0.31 -1.64
CA GLU A 45 -19.85 0.60 -2.60
C GLU A 45 -21.06 1.33 -2.03
N LYS A 46 -21.78 0.68 -1.11
CA LYS A 46 -23.06 1.14 -0.57
C LYS A 46 -22.94 1.99 0.69
N THR A 47 -21.73 2.23 1.19
CA THR A 47 -21.56 2.93 2.47
C THR A 47 -20.41 3.92 2.41
N ASP A 48 -20.64 5.10 2.98
CA ASP A 48 -19.61 6.13 3.17
C ASP A 48 -18.85 5.97 4.48
N VAL A 49 -19.27 5.03 5.34
CA VAL A 49 -18.61 4.73 6.60
C VAL A 49 -17.71 3.50 6.43
N PRO A 50 -16.72 3.29 7.31
CA PRO A 50 -15.86 2.13 7.23
C PRO A 50 -16.63 0.82 7.10
N CYS A 51 -16.29 0.01 6.09
CA CYS A 51 -16.97 -1.24 5.79
C CYS A 51 -16.45 -2.36 6.69
N PRO A 52 -17.25 -2.91 7.62
CA PRO A 52 -16.79 -3.96 8.53
C PRO A 52 -16.31 -5.22 7.79
N ALA A 53 -16.97 -5.58 6.68
CA ALA A 53 -16.59 -6.76 5.90
C ALA A 53 -15.19 -6.62 5.32
N LEU A 54 -14.83 -5.45 4.80
CA LEU A 54 -13.49 -5.19 4.27
C LEU A 54 -12.45 -5.18 5.39
N ALA A 55 -12.76 -4.53 6.51
CA ALA A 55 -11.86 -4.48 7.66
C ALA A 55 -11.56 -5.90 8.18
N ASP A 56 -12.57 -6.74 8.28
CA ASP A 56 -12.43 -8.13 8.73
C ASP A 56 -11.61 -8.96 7.73
N TYR A 57 -11.88 -8.81 6.45
CA TYR A 57 -11.14 -9.50 5.39
C TYR A 57 -9.65 -9.14 5.43
N LEU A 58 -9.32 -7.85 5.53
CA LEU A 58 -7.92 -7.41 5.60
C LEU A 58 -7.25 -7.87 6.88
N ALA A 59 -7.93 -7.78 8.02
CA ALA A 59 -7.38 -8.24 9.30
C ALA A 59 -7.00 -9.72 9.26
N LYS A 60 -7.85 -10.56 8.68
CA LYS A 60 -7.57 -11.98 8.49
C LYS A 60 -6.37 -12.21 7.59
N GLY A 61 -6.26 -11.46 6.50
CA GLY A 61 -5.12 -11.51 5.60
C GLY A 61 -3.81 -11.13 6.28
N TYR A 62 -3.81 -10.06 7.04
CA TYR A 62 -2.62 -9.60 7.77
C TYR A 62 -2.19 -10.60 8.85
N VAL A 63 -3.12 -11.30 9.48
CA VAL A 63 -2.82 -12.39 10.42
C VAL A 63 -2.25 -13.60 9.67
N LEU A 64 -2.91 -14.01 8.57
CA LEU A 64 -2.51 -15.19 7.80
C LEU A 64 -1.11 -15.03 7.21
N TYR A 65 -0.77 -13.86 6.70
CA TYR A 65 0.51 -13.57 6.06
C TYR A 65 1.48 -12.79 6.96
N ARG A 66 1.29 -12.86 8.26
CA ARG A 66 2.12 -12.09 9.23
C ARG A 66 3.60 -12.34 9.06
N LYS A 67 4.00 -13.61 8.89
CA LYS A 67 5.41 -13.98 8.74
C LYS A 67 5.99 -13.38 7.46
N GLU A 68 5.29 -13.54 6.35
CA GLU A 68 5.71 -13.05 5.05
C GLU A 68 5.76 -11.52 5.02
N LEU A 69 4.79 -10.86 5.65
CA LEU A 69 4.76 -9.41 5.76
C LEU A 69 5.95 -8.88 6.57
N LYS A 70 6.29 -9.55 7.68
CA LYS A 70 7.47 -9.18 8.48
C LYS A 70 8.76 -9.37 7.69
N GLN A 71 8.86 -10.45 6.91
CA GLN A 71 10.00 -10.69 6.04
C GLN A 71 10.12 -9.61 4.97
N ALA A 72 9.00 -9.22 4.36
CA ALA A 72 8.96 -8.15 3.37
C ALA A 72 9.41 -6.82 3.97
N LEU A 73 8.91 -6.48 5.16
CA LEU A 73 9.31 -5.27 5.86
C LEU A 73 10.83 -5.25 6.15
N THR A 74 11.36 -6.37 6.62
CA THR A 74 12.79 -6.53 6.88
C THR A 74 13.60 -6.37 5.61
N PHE A 75 13.12 -6.95 4.50
CA PHE A 75 13.76 -6.81 3.19
C PHE A 75 13.86 -5.35 2.76
N HIS A 76 12.74 -4.61 2.81
CA HIS A 76 12.72 -3.21 2.39
C HIS A 76 13.64 -2.34 3.24
N LYS A 77 13.63 -2.54 4.56
CA LYS A 77 14.51 -1.80 5.47
C LYS A 77 15.99 -2.08 5.20
N ARG A 78 16.33 -3.34 4.98
CA ARG A 78 17.71 -3.74 4.68
C ARG A 78 18.17 -3.20 3.33
N TYR A 79 17.33 -3.38 2.29
CA TYR A 79 17.64 -2.89 0.96
C TYR A 79 17.90 -1.37 0.97
N TRP A 80 17.05 -0.60 1.64
CA TRP A 80 17.24 0.84 1.79
C TRP A 80 18.53 1.17 2.51
N ARG A 81 18.83 0.46 3.60
CA ARG A 81 20.06 0.68 4.37
C ARG A 81 21.30 0.48 3.52
N GLU A 82 21.31 -0.54 2.68
CA GLU A 82 22.44 -0.89 1.81
C GLU A 82 22.59 0.09 0.63
N HIS A 83 21.51 0.63 0.12
CA HIS A 83 21.49 1.45 -1.10
C HIS A 83 21.19 2.92 -0.88
N ARG A 84 21.02 3.36 0.36
CA ARG A 84 20.53 4.73 0.66
C ARG A 84 21.42 5.84 0.14
N LEU A 85 22.74 5.71 0.25
CA LEU A 85 23.66 6.74 -0.19
C LEU A 85 23.64 6.92 -1.70
N GLU A 86 23.71 5.81 -2.42
CA GLU A 86 23.62 5.79 -3.88
C GLU A 86 22.28 6.35 -4.37
N THR A 87 21.19 5.93 -3.76
CA THR A 87 19.84 6.38 -4.13
C THR A 87 19.67 7.87 -3.88
N LYS A 88 20.11 8.37 -2.71
CA LYS A 88 20.04 9.80 -2.39
C LYS A 88 20.82 10.63 -3.39
N GLU A 89 21.99 10.18 -3.78
CA GLU A 89 22.83 10.93 -4.73
C GLU A 89 22.20 10.95 -6.12
N LYS A 90 21.68 9.83 -6.60
CA LYS A 90 20.95 9.75 -7.87
C LYS A 90 19.74 10.66 -7.89
N LEU A 91 18.93 10.65 -6.81
CA LEU A 91 17.76 11.52 -6.71
C LEU A 91 18.15 13.00 -6.67
N LYS A 92 19.19 13.34 -5.94
CA LYS A 92 19.71 14.70 -5.90
C LYS A 92 20.15 15.18 -7.29
N ASN A 93 20.84 14.31 -8.05
CA ASN A 93 21.30 14.65 -9.40
C ASN A 93 20.12 14.84 -10.36
N ILE A 94 19.06 14.02 -10.24
CA ILE A 94 17.86 14.12 -11.09
C ILE A 94 17.08 15.39 -10.77
N PHE A 95 16.82 15.67 -9.49
CA PHE A 95 15.96 16.79 -9.09
C PHE A 95 16.72 18.08 -8.76
N GLY A 96 18.03 18.05 -8.67
CA GLY A 96 18.86 19.23 -8.41
C GLY A 96 18.81 19.75 -6.98
N HIS A 97 18.15 19.05 -6.07
CA HIS A 97 18.04 19.43 -4.67
C HIS A 97 17.89 18.20 -3.76
N LYS A 98 18.09 18.42 -2.46
CA LYS A 98 17.94 17.38 -1.45
C LYS A 98 16.49 16.89 -1.37
N ILE A 99 16.30 15.56 -1.38
CA ILE A 99 14.99 14.95 -1.26
C ILE A 99 14.59 14.89 0.22
N PRO A 100 13.36 15.29 0.58
CA PRO A 100 12.88 15.18 1.94
C PRO A 100 12.71 13.71 2.37
N PRO A 101 12.68 13.44 3.68
CA PRO A 101 12.42 12.07 4.16
C PRO A 101 11.00 11.62 3.80
N TYR A 102 10.88 10.36 3.33
CA TYR A 102 9.59 9.75 3.00
C TYR A 102 9.22 8.66 3.99
N THR A 103 7.93 8.51 4.23
CA THR A 103 7.35 7.38 4.92
C THR A 103 6.76 6.42 3.88
N VAL A 104 7.21 5.17 3.88
CA VAL A 104 6.75 4.16 2.93
C VAL A 104 5.86 3.16 3.67
N ARG A 105 4.60 3.13 3.28
CA ARG A 105 3.57 2.25 3.84
C ARG A 105 3.47 1.00 2.99
N LEU A 106 3.64 -0.16 3.61
CA LEU A 106 3.62 -1.45 2.92
C LEU A 106 2.25 -2.08 3.10
N ASN A 107 1.63 -2.47 1.98
CA ASN A 107 0.28 -3.01 1.91
C ASN A 107 0.28 -4.46 1.44
N LEU A 108 -0.74 -5.22 1.85
CA LEU A 108 -0.89 -6.63 1.47
C LEU A 108 -1.59 -6.80 0.12
N GLN A 109 -2.70 -6.11 -0.11
CA GLN A 109 -3.57 -6.30 -1.27
C GLN A 109 -3.43 -5.22 -2.32
N CYS A 110 -3.18 -3.97 -1.91
CA CYS A 110 -3.05 -2.88 -2.87
C CYS A 110 -1.86 -3.10 -3.79
N ASP A 111 -2.14 -3.30 -5.06
CA ASP A 111 -1.15 -3.61 -6.07
C ASP A 111 -1.16 -2.53 -7.17
N GLY A 112 0.03 -2.08 -7.55
CA GLY A 112 0.18 -1.10 -8.61
C GLY A 112 -0.27 0.32 -8.27
N ILE A 113 -0.65 0.56 -7.02
CA ILE A 113 -0.94 1.91 -6.55
C ILE A 113 0.20 2.37 -5.67
N SER A 114 1.01 3.24 -6.21
CA SER A 114 1.75 4.15 -5.37
C SER A 114 0.85 5.35 -5.14
N ASN A 115 0.21 5.39 -4.01
CA ASN A 115 -0.51 6.58 -3.60
C ASN A 115 0.50 7.54 -2.99
N TRP A 116 0.69 8.65 -3.65
CA TRP A 116 1.65 9.65 -3.23
C TRP A 116 0.89 10.83 -2.64
N TYR A 117 1.01 11.01 -1.34
CA TYR A 117 0.43 12.16 -0.67
C TYR A 117 1.52 12.85 0.17
N GLY A 118 2.04 13.99 -0.33
CA GLY A 118 3.12 14.69 0.35
C GLY A 118 4.38 13.83 0.44
N THR A 119 4.75 13.44 1.66
CA THR A 119 5.91 12.59 1.94
C THR A 119 5.52 11.14 2.27
N ASP A 120 4.27 10.77 2.06
CA ASP A 120 3.79 9.40 2.27
C ASP A 120 3.66 8.66 0.94
N ILE A 121 4.19 7.44 0.88
CA ILE A 121 4.12 6.57 -0.30
C ILE A 121 3.55 5.23 0.15
N SER A 122 2.56 4.72 -0.58
CA SER A 122 2.01 3.38 -0.34
C SER A 122 2.42 2.46 -1.48
N ILE A 123 2.98 1.28 -1.14
CA ILE A 123 3.38 0.26 -2.11
C ILE A 123 2.95 -1.11 -1.63
N ASN A 124 2.85 -2.07 -2.55
CA ASN A 124 2.63 -3.46 -2.18
C ASN A 124 3.89 -4.02 -1.52
N ALA A 125 3.73 -4.69 -0.37
CA ALA A 125 4.86 -5.22 0.40
C ALA A 125 5.69 -6.23 -0.38
N PHE A 126 5.05 -6.97 -1.30
CA PHE A 126 5.68 -8.04 -2.07
C PHE A 126 6.08 -7.63 -3.49
N GLN A 127 6.05 -6.36 -3.79
CA GLN A 127 6.40 -5.86 -5.12
C GLN A 127 7.83 -6.25 -5.54
N TYR A 128 8.74 -6.41 -4.59
CA TYR A 128 10.12 -6.82 -4.86
C TYR A 128 10.27 -8.26 -5.37
N LEU A 129 9.21 -9.07 -5.27
CA LEU A 129 9.21 -10.45 -5.79
C LEU A 129 8.84 -10.55 -7.27
N ARG A 130 8.52 -9.45 -7.90
CA ARG A 130 8.06 -9.41 -9.28
C ARG A 130 9.13 -9.09 -10.29
#